data_4be0c4f06e70f829971a80220114926e
#
_entry.id   4be0c4f06e70f829971a80220114926e
#
_cell.length_a   1.000
_cell.length_b   1.000
_cell.length_c   1.000
_cell.angle_alpha   90.00
_cell.angle_beta   90.00
_cell.angle_gamma   90.00
#
_symmetry.space_group_name_H-M   'P 1'
#
loop_
_entity.id
_entity.type
_entity.pdbx_description
1 polymer ?
#
loop_
_entity_poly.entity_id
_entity_poly.type
_entity_poly.pdbx_seq_one_letter_code
_entity_poly.pdbx_strand_id
1 'polypeptide(L)'
;MTKTQHPLPEYPRPALRRDSFESLNGLWQFAITKSAQLPRQWEGDILVPYSPETRASGVGRTLQPGEWLHYHRSFAPPAGSGGRVLLHFGAVDYACAVQVNGHLVGGHRGGYWPFTFDITEALNADHNRLWVAVQDPTGAGVQARGKQTLRPGGMFYPAQSGIWQTVWLERVPDNYIETLTVTPDYDARTVTVRACTAKPGGAVNLWAVVRAGGVTIAEDWGSDEADRDGAVTLNIPEEHFFPWSPDSPFLYDLTVGTTQGEEESFDTVHSYFALRKWSCAPDAKGVLRFCLNDRPILLNGLLDQGYWPEGLYTPPSDAAVVHELQTIKELGFNLLRKHAKIEPQRWYYHCDKLGLIVWQDMVNGGEPYRLWFVTYLTNMLQPLLRKLPDTAALRGLLSRRSEASREEYGRELEATVEALRGHPCIGCWVPFNEGWGQFDAAQAVETLRALDPDRLVDEASGWYDQGGGDVDSRHNYFYPLHLRPGRRTVALSEYGGIAWPMPGHEPPRRTYGYGTAKSRAELTGRYRKLQLETVLPQLRNGLSALVYTQVSDVEDEVNGLFTYDRQAVKPDPAAVRAVNEALEAEFEKVLKQA
;
A
#
# COMPACT_ATOMS: atom_id res chain seq x y z
N MET A 1 -1.51 27.49 8.09
CA MET A 1 -0.39 26.54 8.22
C MET A 1 0.87 27.20 7.72
N THR A 2 1.92 27.28 8.52
CA THR A 2 3.26 27.66 8.06
C THR A 2 3.69 26.63 7.02
N LYS A 3 3.95 27.08 5.77
CA LYS A 3 4.50 26.21 4.72
C LYS A 3 5.81 25.63 5.25
N THR A 4 5.82 24.35 5.61
CA THR A 4 7.06 23.64 5.92
C THR A 4 7.90 23.64 4.65
N GLN A 5 9.06 24.24 4.67
CA GLN A 5 9.96 24.34 3.51
C GLN A 5 10.45 22.96 3.05
N HIS A 6 10.38 21.95 3.92
CA HIS A 6 10.79 20.56 3.66
C HIS A 6 9.68 19.61 4.15
N PRO A 7 8.67 19.27 3.32
CA PRO A 7 7.66 18.30 3.68
C PRO A 7 8.24 16.89 3.68
N LEU A 8 7.73 16.01 4.55
CA LEU A 8 8.08 14.59 4.66
C LEU A 8 9.61 14.38 4.68
N PRO A 9 10.30 14.90 5.72
CA PRO A 9 11.77 14.86 5.80
C PRO A 9 12.32 13.49 6.19
N GLU A 10 11.47 12.55 6.58
CA GLU A 10 11.86 11.25 7.07
C GLU A 10 12.42 10.38 5.93
N TYR A 11 13.32 9.43 6.27
CA TYR A 11 13.84 8.47 5.31
C TYR A 11 12.71 7.61 4.72
N PRO A 12 12.53 7.57 3.39
CA PRO A 12 11.29 7.05 2.77
C PRO A 12 11.23 5.52 2.67
N ARG A 13 12.35 4.81 2.78
CA ARG A 13 12.48 3.36 2.56
C ARG A 13 13.02 2.63 3.79
N PRO A 14 12.21 2.44 4.87
CA PRO A 14 12.71 1.89 6.14
C PRO A 14 13.31 0.48 6.05
N ALA A 15 12.86 -0.35 5.10
CA ALA A 15 13.34 -1.71 4.89
C ALA A 15 14.71 -1.81 4.19
N LEU A 16 15.26 -0.69 3.71
CA LEU A 16 16.60 -0.61 3.14
C LEU A 16 17.15 0.80 3.35
N ARG A 17 17.54 1.11 4.60
CA ARG A 17 17.97 2.45 5.02
C ARG A 17 19.47 2.58 4.97
N ARG A 18 19.94 3.73 4.47
CA ARG A 18 21.34 4.19 4.53
C ARG A 18 21.45 5.51 5.27
N ASP A 19 22.65 5.80 5.77
CA ASP A 19 22.92 7.06 6.46
C ASP A 19 23.20 8.22 5.48
N SER A 20 23.55 7.91 4.23
CA SER A 20 23.86 8.89 3.17
C SER A 20 22.62 9.52 2.50
N PHE A 21 21.54 9.69 3.23
CA PHE A 21 20.28 10.23 2.74
C PHE A 21 20.26 11.75 2.65
N GLU A 22 19.84 12.26 1.49
CA GLU A 22 19.57 13.69 1.29
C GLU A 22 18.25 13.89 0.54
N SER A 23 17.26 14.49 1.20
CA SER A 23 15.94 14.76 0.62
C SER A 23 15.98 15.91 -0.36
N LEU A 24 15.38 15.71 -1.54
CA LEU A 24 15.12 16.76 -2.52
C LEU A 24 13.69 17.31 -2.44
N ASN A 25 12.89 16.92 -1.46
CA ASN A 25 11.57 17.51 -1.23
C ASN A 25 11.68 19.02 -0.97
N GLY A 26 10.62 19.75 -1.30
CA GLY A 26 10.56 21.19 -1.13
C GLY A 26 10.12 21.92 -2.40
N LEU A 27 10.48 23.20 -2.54
CA LEU A 27 10.08 24.00 -3.69
C LEU A 27 10.91 23.66 -4.93
N TRP A 28 10.22 23.35 -6.03
CA TRP A 28 10.76 23.14 -7.37
C TRP A 28 10.10 24.12 -8.33
N GLN A 29 10.78 24.52 -9.39
CA GLN A 29 10.12 25.22 -10.49
C GLN A 29 9.28 24.27 -11.31
N PHE A 30 8.13 24.73 -11.84
CA PHE A 30 7.28 23.93 -12.70
C PHE A 30 6.79 24.70 -13.92
N ALA A 31 6.37 23.95 -14.95
CA ALA A 31 5.60 24.44 -16.08
C ALA A 31 4.70 23.32 -16.64
N ILE A 32 3.52 23.66 -17.13
CA ILE A 32 2.63 22.71 -17.83
C ILE A 32 2.53 23.14 -19.29
N THR A 33 2.97 22.28 -20.20
CA THR A 33 3.06 22.58 -21.64
C THR A 33 2.40 21.51 -22.49
N LYS A 34 2.32 21.74 -23.81
CA LYS A 34 1.89 20.72 -24.79
C LYS A 34 3.04 19.95 -25.42
N SER A 35 4.26 20.13 -24.95
CA SER A 35 5.48 19.57 -25.52
C SER A 35 6.31 18.85 -24.46
N ALA A 36 6.92 17.71 -24.80
CA ALA A 36 7.90 17.01 -23.98
C ALA A 36 9.24 17.76 -23.84
N GLN A 37 9.45 18.81 -24.62
CA GLN A 37 10.71 19.56 -24.60
C GLN A 37 10.80 20.48 -23.39
N LEU A 38 12.01 20.72 -22.92
CA LEU A 38 12.29 21.66 -21.82
C LEU A 38 11.60 23.00 -22.07
N PRO A 39 10.78 23.49 -21.14
CA PRO A 39 10.05 24.74 -21.31
C PRO A 39 11.01 25.95 -21.39
N ARG A 40 10.66 26.94 -22.18
CA ARG A 40 11.44 28.19 -22.28
C ARG A 40 11.27 29.10 -21.07
N GLN A 41 10.14 28.97 -20.39
CA GLN A 41 9.80 29.74 -19.19
C GLN A 41 9.11 28.82 -18.19
N TRP A 42 9.40 29.05 -16.90
CA TRP A 42 8.74 28.38 -15.78
C TRP A 42 7.52 29.20 -15.37
N GLU A 43 6.42 28.52 -15.01
CA GLU A 43 5.18 29.18 -14.60
C GLU A 43 5.21 29.61 -13.12
N GLY A 44 6.03 28.97 -12.29
CA GLY A 44 6.15 29.26 -10.87
C GLY A 44 6.81 28.14 -10.10
N ASP A 45 6.49 28.06 -8.81
CA ASP A 45 7.01 27.06 -7.90
C ASP A 45 5.91 26.04 -7.52
N ILE A 46 6.31 24.78 -7.41
CA ILE A 46 5.49 23.66 -6.93
C ILE A 46 6.17 23.04 -5.69
N LEU A 47 5.40 22.72 -4.66
CA LEU A 47 5.92 22.04 -3.47
C LEU A 47 5.90 20.52 -3.68
N VAL A 48 7.08 19.93 -3.94
CA VAL A 48 7.27 18.46 -4.05
C VAL A 48 7.34 17.85 -2.64
N PRO A 49 6.65 16.72 -2.36
CA PRO A 49 6.03 15.79 -3.29
C PRO A 49 4.50 15.92 -3.41
N TYR A 50 3.97 17.09 -3.54
CA TYR A 50 2.53 17.26 -3.74
C TYR A 50 2.19 17.43 -5.22
N SER A 51 1.20 16.66 -5.68
CA SER A 51 0.71 16.71 -7.07
C SER A 51 0.15 18.08 -7.44
N PRO A 52 0.25 18.53 -8.71
CA PRO A 52 -0.18 19.86 -9.13
C PRO A 52 -1.67 20.13 -8.90
N GLU A 53 -2.51 19.09 -8.81
CA GLU A 53 -3.94 19.20 -8.51
C GLU A 53 -4.23 19.66 -7.08
N THR A 54 -3.28 19.48 -6.17
CA THR A 54 -3.47 19.66 -4.73
C THR A 54 -3.30 21.12 -4.30
N ARG A 55 -4.00 21.51 -3.23
CA ARG A 55 -3.78 22.81 -2.58
C ARG A 55 -2.40 22.90 -1.93
N ALA A 56 -1.89 21.78 -1.42
CA ALA A 56 -0.58 21.69 -0.76
C ALA A 56 0.57 22.00 -1.72
N SER A 57 0.45 21.62 -3.00
CA SER A 57 1.46 21.92 -4.03
C SER A 57 1.66 23.41 -4.29
N GLY A 58 0.59 24.21 -4.06
CA GLY A 58 0.54 25.63 -4.40
C GLY A 58 0.12 25.92 -5.86
N VAL A 59 -0.15 24.88 -6.66
CA VAL A 59 -0.53 25.01 -8.09
C VAL A 59 -2.06 24.95 -8.27
N GLY A 60 -2.73 23.91 -7.76
CA GLY A 60 -4.19 23.76 -7.83
C GLY A 60 -4.72 23.55 -9.26
N ARG A 61 -3.96 22.92 -10.16
CA ARG A 61 -4.32 22.71 -11.57
C ARG A 61 -4.26 21.22 -11.93
N THR A 62 -5.38 20.68 -12.44
CA THR A 62 -5.46 19.32 -12.96
C THR A 62 -4.72 19.20 -14.30
N LEU A 63 -3.76 18.28 -14.36
CA LEU A 63 -3.07 17.93 -15.60
C LEU A 63 -4.05 17.27 -16.57
N GLN A 64 -4.05 17.71 -17.83
CA GLN A 64 -4.95 17.16 -18.84
C GLN A 64 -4.23 16.16 -19.75
N PRO A 65 -4.91 15.17 -20.31
CA PRO A 65 -4.32 14.26 -21.30
C PRO A 65 -3.66 15.02 -22.45
N GLY A 66 -2.41 14.66 -22.74
CA GLY A 66 -1.59 15.34 -23.75
C GLY A 66 -0.88 16.61 -23.27
N GLU A 67 -1.02 16.98 -22.00
CA GLU A 67 -0.15 17.95 -21.35
C GLU A 67 1.09 17.27 -20.76
N TRP A 68 2.14 18.05 -20.61
CA TRP A 68 3.39 17.65 -19.98
C TRP A 68 3.64 18.56 -18.78
N LEU A 69 3.81 17.95 -17.60
CA LEU A 69 4.23 18.62 -16.39
C LEU A 69 5.75 18.54 -16.29
N HIS A 70 6.41 19.69 -16.26
CA HIS A 70 7.84 19.81 -16.13
C HIS A 70 8.21 20.28 -14.73
N TYR A 71 9.22 19.66 -14.16
CA TYR A 71 9.82 20.04 -12.90
C TYR A 71 11.29 20.39 -13.10
N HIS A 72 11.79 21.38 -12.36
CA HIS A 72 13.21 21.73 -12.33
C HIS A 72 13.66 22.00 -10.90
N ARG A 73 14.81 21.45 -10.55
CA ARG A 73 15.47 21.67 -9.27
C ARG A 73 16.97 21.79 -9.46
N SER A 74 17.59 22.79 -8.78
CA SER A 74 19.04 22.83 -8.58
C SER A 74 19.40 22.13 -7.27
N PHE A 75 20.50 21.38 -7.26
CA PHE A 75 20.98 20.64 -6.10
C PHE A 75 22.50 20.53 -6.08
N ALA A 76 23.08 20.32 -4.90
CA ALA A 76 24.46 19.90 -4.74
C ALA A 76 24.53 18.36 -4.66
N PRO A 77 25.61 17.70 -5.06
CA PRO A 77 25.75 16.27 -4.82
C PRO A 77 25.88 15.99 -3.32
N PRO A 78 25.45 14.81 -2.83
CA PRO A 78 25.62 14.42 -1.43
C PRO A 78 27.08 14.50 -1.01
N ALA A 79 27.35 14.88 0.26
CA ALA A 79 28.68 14.99 0.82
C ALA A 79 29.48 13.70 0.68
N GLY A 80 30.82 13.81 0.56
CA GLY A 80 31.75 12.70 0.39
C GLY A 80 32.41 12.65 -0.98
N SER A 81 33.37 11.74 -1.16
CA SER A 81 34.10 11.55 -2.40
C SER A 81 34.09 10.07 -2.79
N GLY A 82 34.20 9.78 -4.09
CA GLY A 82 34.17 8.40 -4.61
C GLY A 82 32.77 7.78 -4.59
N GLY A 83 32.69 6.53 -5.02
CA GLY A 83 31.46 5.77 -5.13
C GLY A 83 30.49 6.33 -6.15
N ARG A 84 29.21 5.97 -5.98
CA ARG A 84 28.12 6.38 -6.89
C ARG A 84 27.12 7.26 -6.18
N VAL A 85 26.40 8.07 -6.95
CA VAL A 85 25.29 8.88 -6.48
C VAL A 85 24.01 8.38 -7.15
N LEU A 86 23.08 7.93 -6.32
CA LEU A 86 21.79 7.42 -6.75
C LEU A 86 20.71 8.48 -6.54
N LEU A 87 19.89 8.69 -7.57
CA LEU A 87 18.69 9.51 -7.52
C LEU A 87 17.46 8.61 -7.46
N HIS A 88 16.70 8.74 -6.39
CA HIS A 88 15.53 7.93 -6.12
C HIS A 88 14.26 8.75 -6.21
N PHE A 89 13.20 8.12 -6.72
CA PHE A 89 11.83 8.61 -6.69
C PHE A 89 10.96 7.56 -5.99
N GLY A 90 10.18 7.97 -5.00
CA GLY A 90 9.23 7.07 -4.34
C GLY A 90 8.07 6.70 -5.25
N ALA A 91 7.53 7.66 -6.00
CA ALA A 91 6.56 7.43 -7.08
C ALA A 91 6.36 8.69 -7.92
N VAL A 92 6.08 8.50 -9.22
CA VAL A 92 5.71 9.55 -10.18
C VAL A 92 4.57 9.04 -11.06
N ASP A 93 3.41 9.66 -11.00
CA ASP A 93 2.25 9.28 -11.82
C ASP A 93 2.21 10.11 -13.11
N TYR A 94 2.26 9.56 -14.31
CA TYR A 94 2.30 8.15 -14.64
C TYR A 94 3.59 7.76 -15.38
N ALA A 95 4.02 8.53 -16.36
CA ALA A 95 5.22 8.27 -17.14
C ALA A 95 6.15 9.48 -17.11
N CYS A 96 7.43 9.27 -16.85
CA CYS A 96 8.39 10.37 -16.77
C CYS A 96 9.69 10.08 -17.52
N ALA A 97 10.37 11.19 -17.88
CA ALA A 97 11.76 11.21 -18.33
C ALA A 97 12.56 12.13 -17.41
N VAL A 98 13.76 11.70 -17.03
CA VAL A 98 14.61 12.39 -16.05
C VAL A 98 15.95 12.75 -16.69
N GLN A 99 16.35 14.03 -16.57
CA GLN A 99 17.65 14.53 -17.03
C GLN A 99 18.40 15.22 -15.88
N VAL A 100 19.71 15.00 -15.85
CA VAL A 100 20.64 15.71 -14.97
C VAL A 100 21.66 16.42 -15.85
N ASN A 101 21.81 17.75 -15.68
CA ASN A 101 22.73 18.60 -16.44
C ASN A 101 22.57 18.48 -17.97
N GLY A 102 21.35 18.18 -18.45
CA GLY A 102 21.05 17.97 -19.86
C GLY A 102 21.30 16.55 -20.39
N HIS A 103 21.83 15.66 -19.56
CA HIS A 103 21.98 14.24 -19.89
C HIS A 103 20.73 13.45 -19.47
N LEU A 104 20.13 12.71 -20.39
CA LEU A 104 19.03 11.79 -20.08
C LEU A 104 19.57 10.64 -19.23
N VAL A 105 19.14 10.55 -17.98
CA VAL A 105 19.56 9.47 -17.06
C VAL A 105 18.60 8.29 -17.05
N GLY A 106 17.36 8.49 -17.48
CA GLY A 106 16.40 7.42 -17.66
C GLY A 106 14.96 7.90 -17.78
N GLY A 107 14.05 6.93 -17.81
CA GLY A 107 12.61 7.14 -17.77
C GLY A 107 11.93 6.03 -17.01
N HIS A 108 10.73 6.32 -16.50
CA HIS A 108 9.90 5.37 -15.75
C HIS A 108 8.46 5.42 -16.24
N ARG A 109 7.74 4.30 -16.07
CA ARG A 109 6.33 4.15 -16.38
C ARG A 109 5.67 3.30 -15.32
N GLY A 110 4.58 3.81 -14.74
CA GLY A 110 3.86 3.25 -13.61
C GLY A 110 3.77 4.25 -12.46
N GLY A 111 2.55 4.50 -11.94
CA GLY A 111 2.28 5.62 -11.03
C GLY A 111 2.60 5.37 -9.56
N TYR A 112 2.98 4.13 -9.17
CA TYR A 112 2.91 3.70 -7.77
C TYR A 112 4.21 3.10 -7.22
N TRP A 113 5.22 2.86 -8.04
CA TRP A 113 6.44 2.16 -7.65
C TRP A 113 7.64 3.05 -7.58
N PRO A 114 8.56 2.78 -6.63
CA PRO A 114 9.84 3.47 -6.58
C PRO A 114 10.73 3.06 -7.76
N PHE A 115 11.58 3.99 -8.18
CA PHE A 115 12.62 3.76 -9.16
C PHE A 115 13.86 4.59 -8.87
N THR A 116 15.00 4.15 -9.41
CA THR A 116 16.31 4.70 -9.09
C THR A 116 17.14 4.87 -10.36
N PHE A 117 17.91 5.96 -10.43
CA PHE A 117 18.90 6.19 -11.47
C PHE A 117 20.27 6.45 -10.85
N ASP A 118 21.32 5.80 -11.37
CA ASP A 118 22.69 6.19 -11.12
C ASP A 118 22.98 7.45 -11.94
N ILE A 119 23.25 8.55 -11.25
CA ILE A 119 23.49 9.85 -11.88
C ILE A 119 24.95 10.28 -11.83
N THR A 120 25.85 9.42 -11.35
CA THR A 120 27.26 9.71 -11.06
C THR A 120 27.96 10.40 -12.23
N GLU A 121 27.84 9.82 -13.43
CA GLU A 121 28.52 10.33 -14.64
C GLU A 121 27.89 11.62 -15.19
N ALA A 122 26.68 11.97 -14.73
CA ALA A 122 25.99 13.18 -15.15
C ALA A 122 26.22 14.38 -14.21
N LEU A 123 26.93 14.17 -13.07
CA LEU A 123 27.13 15.20 -12.06
C LEU A 123 28.28 16.16 -12.38
N ASN A 124 28.06 17.42 -12.08
CA ASN A 124 29.09 18.43 -11.87
C ASN A 124 29.49 18.48 -10.39
N ALA A 125 30.68 19.01 -10.08
CA ALA A 125 31.23 19.04 -8.72
C ALA A 125 30.34 19.75 -7.69
N ASP A 126 29.76 20.91 -8.06
CA ASP A 126 29.08 21.79 -7.08
C ASP A 126 27.60 22.00 -7.39
N HIS A 127 27.25 22.29 -8.64
CA HIS A 127 25.90 22.69 -9.02
C HIS A 127 25.33 21.78 -10.10
N ASN A 128 24.23 21.15 -9.79
CA ASN A 128 23.54 20.25 -10.70
C ASN A 128 22.11 20.73 -10.94
N ARG A 129 21.59 20.43 -12.12
CA ARG A 129 20.22 20.73 -12.53
C ARG A 129 19.51 19.45 -12.85
N LEU A 130 18.45 19.20 -12.11
CA LEU A 130 17.52 18.09 -12.34
C LEU A 130 16.31 18.61 -13.10
N TRP A 131 15.95 17.95 -14.17
CA TRP A 131 14.71 18.17 -14.90
C TRP A 131 13.94 16.86 -15.02
N VAL A 132 12.63 16.92 -14.72
CA VAL A 132 11.69 15.79 -14.83
C VAL A 132 10.52 16.24 -15.70
N ALA A 133 10.24 15.50 -16.77
CA ALA A 133 9.07 15.71 -17.62
C ALA A 133 8.09 14.56 -17.40
N VAL A 134 6.84 14.87 -17.06
CA VAL A 134 5.82 13.88 -16.71
C VAL A 134 4.62 14.02 -17.61
N GLN A 135 4.03 12.89 -17.99
CA GLN A 135 2.76 12.80 -18.68
C GLN A 135 1.86 11.80 -17.95
N ASP A 136 0.60 12.18 -17.74
CA ASP A 136 -0.42 11.32 -17.16
C ASP A 136 -1.73 11.43 -17.95
N PRO A 137 -2.19 10.34 -18.58
CA PRO A 137 -3.50 10.32 -19.24
C PRO A 137 -4.67 10.12 -18.28
N THR A 138 -4.44 9.79 -16.99
CA THR A 138 -5.46 9.48 -15.98
C THR A 138 -6.57 8.57 -16.53
N GLY A 139 -7.82 9.01 -16.53
CA GLY A 139 -8.97 8.24 -17.00
C GLY A 139 -9.11 8.12 -18.52
N ALA A 140 -8.25 8.78 -19.32
CA ALA A 140 -8.19 8.64 -20.77
C ALA A 140 -7.26 7.53 -21.25
N GLY A 141 -6.42 6.99 -20.33
CA GLY A 141 -5.53 5.88 -20.59
C GLY A 141 -6.11 4.52 -20.16
N VAL A 142 -5.23 3.50 -20.18
CA VAL A 142 -5.57 2.12 -19.79
C VAL A 142 -4.69 1.60 -18.63
N GLN A 143 -3.84 2.47 -18.09
CA GLN A 143 -2.94 2.19 -16.98
C GLN A 143 -3.70 1.98 -15.66
N ALA A 144 -2.97 1.52 -14.64
CA ALA A 144 -3.43 1.54 -13.27
C ALA A 144 -3.69 2.98 -12.80
N ARG A 145 -4.86 3.23 -12.21
CA ARG A 145 -5.27 4.55 -11.74
C ARG A 145 -6.14 4.53 -10.48
N GLY A 146 -6.53 3.32 -10.03
CA GLY A 146 -7.45 3.19 -8.90
C GLY A 146 -8.79 3.91 -9.15
N LYS A 147 -9.20 4.71 -8.20
CA LYS A 147 -10.44 5.52 -8.27
C LYS A 147 -10.25 6.92 -8.86
N GLN A 148 -9.08 7.24 -9.39
CA GLN A 148 -8.78 8.54 -9.99
C GLN A 148 -9.60 8.79 -11.25
N THR A 149 -10.10 10.02 -11.41
CA THR A 149 -10.81 10.47 -12.60
C THR A 149 -10.65 11.97 -12.83
N LEU A 150 -10.71 12.37 -14.12
CA LEU A 150 -10.77 13.79 -14.51
C LEU A 150 -12.14 14.43 -14.22
N ARG A 151 -13.16 13.62 -13.86
CA ARG A 151 -14.53 14.07 -13.53
C ARG A 151 -14.96 13.44 -12.22
N PRO A 152 -14.43 13.93 -11.08
CA PRO A 152 -14.72 13.36 -9.77
C PRO A 152 -16.20 13.48 -9.39
N GLY A 153 -16.66 12.53 -8.59
CA GLY A 153 -18.01 12.49 -8.04
C GLY A 153 -18.43 11.09 -7.59
N GLY A 154 -19.25 11.01 -6.56
CA GLY A 154 -19.64 9.76 -5.93
C GLY A 154 -18.44 9.04 -5.35
N MET A 155 -18.19 7.80 -5.79
CA MET A 155 -17.08 6.97 -5.35
C MET A 155 -15.79 7.13 -6.17
N PHE A 156 -15.71 8.12 -7.07
CA PHE A 156 -14.53 8.45 -7.84
C PHE A 156 -13.97 9.80 -7.43
N TYR A 157 -12.65 9.89 -7.30
CA TYR A 157 -11.95 11.00 -6.68
C TYR A 157 -11.11 11.78 -7.70
N PRO A 158 -10.63 13.00 -7.35
CA PRO A 158 -9.79 13.79 -8.22
C PRO A 158 -8.59 13.02 -8.73
N ALA A 159 -8.24 13.26 -10.00
CA ALA A 159 -6.99 12.84 -10.58
C ALA A 159 -5.82 13.46 -9.82
N GLN A 160 -4.71 12.77 -9.78
CA GLN A 160 -3.44 13.32 -9.35
C GLN A 160 -2.34 12.87 -10.30
N SER A 161 -1.33 13.70 -10.49
CA SER A 161 -0.27 13.47 -11.48
C SER A 161 1.09 13.90 -10.95
N GLY A 162 2.14 13.46 -11.60
CA GLY A 162 3.50 13.90 -11.28
C GLY A 162 4.09 13.26 -10.03
N ILE A 163 5.07 13.94 -9.45
CA ILE A 163 5.79 13.49 -8.25
C ILE A 163 4.87 13.59 -7.04
N TRP A 164 4.53 12.45 -6.42
CA TRP A 164 3.67 12.42 -5.25
C TRP A 164 4.26 11.70 -4.02
N GLN A 165 5.47 11.13 -4.17
CA GLN A 165 6.28 10.61 -3.08
C GLN A 165 7.67 11.24 -3.08
N THR A 166 8.40 11.08 -1.96
CA THR A 166 9.72 11.67 -1.75
C THR A 166 10.69 11.43 -2.89
N VAL A 167 11.47 12.45 -3.23
CA VAL A 167 12.65 12.37 -4.10
C VAL A 167 13.89 12.56 -3.23
N TRP A 168 14.91 11.71 -3.41
CA TRP A 168 16.11 11.79 -2.57
C TRP A 168 17.36 11.29 -3.28
N LEU A 169 18.49 11.63 -2.71
CA LEU A 169 19.82 11.19 -3.14
C LEU A 169 20.45 10.28 -2.07
N GLU A 170 21.22 9.31 -2.53
CA GLU A 170 22.13 8.50 -1.71
C GLU A 170 23.50 8.45 -2.35
N ARG A 171 24.56 8.57 -1.54
CA ARG A 171 25.92 8.23 -1.97
C ARG A 171 26.22 6.80 -1.50
N VAL A 172 26.63 5.95 -2.42
CA VAL A 172 26.88 4.52 -2.18
C VAL A 172 28.25 4.12 -2.72
N PRO A 173 28.83 3.03 -2.25
CA PRO A 173 30.05 2.45 -2.84
C PRO A 173 29.83 2.06 -4.32
N ASP A 174 30.91 1.77 -5.05
CA ASP A 174 30.84 1.33 -6.44
C ASP A 174 30.09 0.01 -6.65
N ASN A 175 30.09 -0.87 -5.67
CA ASN A 175 29.34 -2.12 -5.66
C ASN A 175 28.44 -2.16 -4.43
N TYR A 176 27.35 -1.44 -4.45
CA TYR A 176 26.39 -1.29 -3.37
C TYR A 176 25.33 -2.41 -3.38
N ILE A 177 24.66 -2.62 -2.25
CA ILE A 177 23.47 -3.46 -2.12
C ILE A 177 22.30 -2.78 -2.85
N GLU A 178 21.91 -3.31 -3.99
CA GLU A 178 20.81 -2.76 -4.80
C GLU A 178 19.46 -3.22 -4.27
N THR A 179 19.34 -4.51 -3.96
CA THR A 179 18.12 -5.09 -3.38
C THR A 179 18.45 -5.98 -2.19
N LEU A 180 17.50 -6.03 -1.24
CA LEU A 180 17.56 -6.85 -0.05
C LEU A 180 16.26 -7.65 0.05
N THR A 181 16.41 -8.98 0.11
CA THR A 181 15.29 -9.89 0.38
C THR A 181 15.48 -10.50 1.76
N VAL A 182 14.51 -10.28 2.64
CA VAL A 182 14.48 -10.83 3.99
C VAL A 182 13.32 -11.81 4.08
N THR A 183 13.62 -13.07 4.36
CA THR A 183 12.64 -14.15 4.42
C THR A 183 12.66 -14.78 5.81
N PRO A 184 11.78 -14.34 6.72
CA PRO A 184 11.60 -14.96 8.03
C PRO A 184 10.87 -16.30 7.90
N ASP A 185 11.28 -17.29 8.67
CA ASP A 185 10.57 -18.56 8.85
C ASP A 185 10.14 -18.69 10.32
N TYR A 186 8.83 -18.63 10.54
CA TYR A 186 8.23 -18.72 11.87
C TYR A 186 8.43 -20.09 12.50
N ASP A 187 8.22 -21.17 11.74
CA ASP A 187 8.28 -22.54 12.24
C ASP A 187 9.74 -22.97 12.52
N ALA A 188 10.65 -22.61 11.63
CA ALA A 188 12.09 -22.87 11.82
C ALA A 188 12.76 -21.90 12.79
N ARG A 189 12.13 -20.77 13.12
CA ARG A 189 12.71 -19.67 13.91
C ARG A 189 14.00 -19.14 13.28
N THR A 190 13.98 -18.91 11.97
CA THR A 190 15.13 -18.40 11.23
C THR A 190 14.75 -17.17 10.43
N VAL A 191 15.75 -16.45 9.97
CA VAL A 191 15.63 -15.44 8.93
C VAL A 191 16.72 -15.65 7.90
N THR A 192 16.32 -15.78 6.63
CA THR A 192 17.25 -15.85 5.50
C THR A 192 17.32 -14.48 4.83
N VAL A 193 18.53 -13.96 4.69
CA VAL A 193 18.84 -12.66 4.09
C VAL A 193 19.59 -12.89 2.79
N ARG A 194 19.10 -12.30 1.70
CA ARG A 194 19.76 -12.29 0.38
C ARG A 194 19.94 -10.85 -0.07
N ALA A 195 21.11 -10.55 -0.63
CA ALA A 195 21.37 -9.24 -1.20
C ALA A 195 21.83 -9.38 -2.66
N CYS A 196 21.27 -8.56 -3.55
CA CYS A 196 21.83 -8.37 -4.88
C CYS A 196 22.65 -7.10 -4.89
N THR A 197 23.88 -7.16 -5.43
CA THR A 197 24.74 -5.99 -5.57
C THR A 197 24.76 -5.47 -7.00
N ALA A 198 25.06 -4.18 -7.17
CA ALA A 198 25.05 -3.50 -8.47
C ALA A 198 26.05 -4.07 -9.49
N LYS A 199 27.09 -4.77 -9.05
CA LYS A 199 28.08 -5.43 -9.92
C LYS A 199 28.07 -6.94 -9.65
N PRO A 200 27.20 -7.71 -10.32
CA PRO A 200 27.15 -9.16 -10.14
C PRO A 200 28.46 -9.81 -10.60
N GLY A 201 28.91 -10.86 -9.87
CA GLY A 201 30.09 -11.65 -10.21
C GLY A 201 31.40 -11.24 -9.55
N GLY A 202 31.42 -10.22 -8.69
CA GLY A 202 32.53 -10.04 -7.72
C GLY A 202 32.34 -10.94 -6.52
N ALA A 203 33.40 -11.52 -5.97
CA ALA A 203 33.36 -12.22 -4.68
C ALA A 203 33.04 -11.19 -3.58
N VAL A 204 31.75 -11.12 -3.21
CA VAL A 204 31.25 -10.23 -2.16
C VAL A 204 30.70 -11.12 -1.06
N ASN A 205 31.30 -11.06 0.12
CA ASN A 205 30.77 -11.76 1.29
C ASN A 205 29.66 -10.94 1.92
N LEU A 206 28.52 -11.57 2.16
CA LEU A 206 27.40 -10.98 2.88
C LEU A 206 27.54 -11.28 4.37
N TRP A 207 27.32 -10.28 5.22
CA TRP A 207 27.17 -10.48 6.66
C TRP A 207 25.85 -9.87 7.13
N ALA A 208 25.29 -10.46 8.18
CA ALA A 208 24.04 -9.97 8.76
C ALA A 208 24.08 -10.07 10.29
N VAL A 209 23.48 -9.07 10.95
CA VAL A 209 23.35 -8.98 12.41
C VAL A 209 21.91 -8.70 12.77
N VAL A 210 21.33 -9.55 13.61
CA VAL A 210 19.97 -9.38 14.15
C VAL A 210 20.04 -8.87 15.59
N ARG A 211 19.22 -7.84 15.89
CA ARG A 211 19.06 -7.32 17.25
C ARG A 211 17.61 -7.37 17.71
N ALA A 212 17.43 -7.70 18.98
CA ALA A 212 16.14 -7.61 19.66
C ALA A 212 16.25 -6.60 20.81
N GLY A 213 15.48 -5.49 20.72
CA GLY A 213 15.55 -4.43 21.74
C GLY A 213 16.96 -3.83 21.92
N GLY A 214 17.74 -3.72 20.85
CA GLY A 214 19.10 -3.20 20.84
C GLY A 214 20.20 -4.23 21.21
N VAL A 215 19.84 -5.45 21.64
CA VAL A 215 20.78 -6.53 21.97
C VAL A 215 21.02 -7.40 20.75
N THR A 216 22.28 -7.64 20.37
CA THR A 216 22.64 -8.60 19.32
C THR A 216 22.29 -10.01 19.78
N ILE A 217 21.45 -10.72 18.99
CA ILE A 217 20.96 -12.06 19.31
C ILE A 217 21.41 -13.12 18.30
N ALA A 218 21.76 -12.70 17.09
CA ALA A 218 22.34 -13.56 16.08
C ALA A 218 23.21 -12.73 15.13
N GLU A 219 24.30 -13.31 14.66
CA GLU A 219 25.15 -12.76 13.61
C GLU A 219 25.75 -13.90 12.81
N ASP A 220 25.91 -13.72 11.52
CA ASP A 220 26.54 -14.70 10.65
C ASP A 220 27.13 -14.04 9.41
N TRP A 221 28.07 -14.76 8.80
CA TRP A 221 28.83 -14.38 7.62
C TRP A 221 28.67 -15.46 6.57
N GLY A 222 28.08 -15.11 5.41
CA GLY A 222 27.99 -16.04 4.29
C GLY A 222 29.39 -16.38 3.78
N SER A 223 29.71 -17.67 3.69
CA SER A 223 31.00 -18.14 3.15
C SER A 223 30.88 -18.36 1.64
N ASP A 224 31.92 -18.00 0.90
CA ASP A 224 32.03 -18.13 -0.58
C ASP A 224 31.82 -19.56 -1.13
N GLU A 225 31.88 -20.61 -0.32
CA GLU A 225 31.92 -22.00 -0.81
C GLU A 225 30.57 -22.72 -0.81
N ALA A 226 29.59 -22.27 -0.01
CA ALA A 226 28.34 -23.03 0.20
C ALA A 226 27.12 -22.50 -0.56
N ASP A 227 27.06 -21.21 -0.87
CA ASP A 227 25.88 -20.62 -1.51
C ASP A 227 26.30 -19.55 -2.53
N ARG A 228 26.34 -19.92 -3.80
CA ARG A 228 26.61 -19.00 -4.93
C ARG A 228 25.61 -17.86 -5.04
N ASP A 229 24.54 -17.89 -4.24
CA ASP A 229 23.47 -16.91 -4.20
C ASP A 229 23.63 -15.86 -3.09
N GLY A 230 24.74 -15.85 -2.34
CA GLY A 230 25.01 -14.82 -1.33
C GLY A 230 23.95 -14.72 -0.24
N ALA A 231 23.43 -15.84 0.27
CA ALA A 231 22.43 -15.87 1.32
C ALA A 231 23.07 -16.14 2.69
N VAL A 232 22.55 -15.48 3.73
CA VAL A 232 22.88 -15.73 5.14
C VAL A 232 21.61 -16.14 5.87
N THR A 233 21.65 -17.25 6.61
CA THR A 233 20.52 -17.72 7.42
C THR A 233 20.88 -17.67 8.90
N LEU A 234 20.16 -16.86 9.67
CA LEU A 234 20.37 -16.65 11.09
C LEU A 234 19.27 -17.35 11.90
N ASN A 235 19.68 -18.06 12.96
CA ASN A 235 18.77 -18.69 13.90
C ASN A 235 18.39 -17.69 15.00
N ILE A 236 17.10 -17.58 15.30
CA ILE A 236 16.61 -16.77 16.41
C ILE A 236 16.51 -17.66 17.66
N PRO A 237 17.26 -17.37 18.74
CA PRO A 237 17.22 -18.15 19.98
C PRO A 237 15.80 -18.18 20.58
N GLU A 238 15.46 -19.27 21.26
CA GLU A 238 14.12 -19.48 21.81
C GLU A 238 13.71 -18.38 22.80
N GLU A 239 14.64 -17.93 23.63
CA GLU A 239 14.46 -16.84 24.61
C GLU A 239 14.23 -15.46 23.95
N HIS A 240 14.53 -15.33 22.67
CA HIS A 240 14.34 -14.13 21.86
C HIS A 240 13.28 -14.31 20.75
N PHE A 241 12.49 -15.39 20.83
CA PHE A 241 11.42 -15.63 19.87
C PHE A 241 10.17 -14.85 20.25
N PHE A 242 9.98 -13.68 19.61
CA PHE A 242 8.87 -12.77 19.83
C PHE A 242 8.01 -12.68 18.55
N PRO A 243 6.99 -13.55 18.40
CA PRO A 243 6.10 -13.50 17.24
C PRO A 243 5.36 -12.19 17.13
N TRP A 244 5.31 -11.65 15.92
CA TRP A 244 4.53 -10.46 15.62
C TRP A 244 3.03 -10.76 15.62
N SER A 245 2.27 -9.91 16.29
CA SER A 245 0.81 -9.90 16.24
C SER A 245 0.27 -8.48 16.45
N PRO A 246 -1.02 -8.23 16.20
CA PRO A 246 -1.63 -6.93 16.51
C PRO A 246 -1.42 -6.47 17.96
N ASP A 247 -1.40 -7.37 18.92
CA ASP A 247 -1.23 -7.06 20.34
C ASP A 247 0.24 -7.03 20.79
N SER A 248 1.13 -7.63 20.01
CA SER A 248 2.58 -7.67 20.26
C SER A 248 3.35 -7.48 18.95
N PRO A 249 3.39 -6.26 18.39
CA PRO A 249 3.99 -6.00 17.09
C PRO A 249 5.52 -5.86 17.16
N PHE A 250 6.18 -6.94 17.58
CA PHE A 250 7.63 -6.95 17.75
C PHE A 250 8.35 -6.97 16.40
N LEU A 251 9.29 -6.06 16.22
CA LEU A 251 10.19 -5.99 15.07
C LEU A 251 11.62 -6.21 15.51
N TYR A 252 12.33 -7.09 14.81
CA TYR A 252 13.77 -7.27 14.95
C TYR A 252 14.49 -6.25 14.08
N ASP A 253 15.53 -5.61 14.62
CA ASP A 253 16.44 -4.80 13.82
C ASP A 253 17.40 -5.71 13.06
N LEU A 254 17.62 -5.41 11.79
CA LEU A 254 18.53 -6.13 10.91
C LEU A 254 19.54 -5.16 10.32
N THR A 255 20.84 -5.47 10.50
CA THR A 255 21.91 -4.78 9.79
C THR A 255 22.56 -5.75 8.84
N VAL A 256 22.70 -5.36 7.59
CA VAL A 256 23.28 -6.19 6.52
C VAL A 256 24.40 -5.41 5.87
N GLY A 257 25.52 -6.06 5.67
CA GLY A 257 26.64 -5.44 4.96
C GLY A 257 27.34 -6.41 4.03
N THR A 258 28.16 -5.84 3.17
CA THR A 258 29.01 -6.56 2.22
C THR A 258 30.46 -6.27 2.49
N THR A 259 31.34 -7.27 2.29
CA THR A 259 32.79 -7.12 2.32
C THR A 259 33.36 -7.58 0.99
N GLN A 260 34.49 -6.99 0.59
CA GLN A 260 35.21 -7.39 -0.60
C GLN A 260 36.70 -7.48 -0.29
N GLY A 261 37.27 -8.69 -0.36
CA GLY A 261 38.66 -8.94 0.01
C GLY A 261 38.90 -8.78 1.53
N GLU A 262 39.92 -8.03 1.92
CA GLU A 262 40.29 -7.76 3.32
C GLU A 262 39.60 -6.51 3.92
N GLU A 263 38.72 -5.82 3.18
CA GLU A 263 37.98 -4.64 3.66
C GLU A 263 36.89 -5.05 4.65
N GLU A 264 36.86 -4.40 5.83
CA GLU A 264 35.95 -4.73 6.92
C GLU A 264 34.47 -4.50 6.57
N SER A 265 34.14 -3.52 5.74
CA SER A 265 32.78 -3.27 5.23
C SER A 265 32.81 -2.43 3.96
N PHE A 266 32.10 -2.88 2.92
CA PHE A 266 32.05 -2.19 1.64
C PHE A 266 30.75 -1.37 1.49
N ASP A 267 29.59 -1.97 1.79
CA ASP A 267 28.29 -1.28 1.92
C ASP A 267 27.55 -1.81 3.15
N THR A 268 26.77 -0.96 3.80
CA THR A 268 25.96 -1.33 4.95
C THR A 268 24.58 -0.72 4.84
N VAL A 269 23.55 -1.53 5.06
CA VAL A 269 22.16 -1.13 5.08
C VAL A 269 21.49 -1.59 6.39
N HIS A 270 20.52 -0.80 6.83
CA HIS A 270 19.67 -1.13 7.97
C HIS A 270 18.26 -1.49 7.49
N SER A 271 17.75 -2.55 8.06
CA SER A 271 16.43 -3.11 7.77
C SER A 271 15.76 -3.58 9.06
N TYR A 272 14.62 -4.22 8.91
CA TYR A 272 13.90 -4.88 10.00
C TYR A 272 13.09 -6.05 9.46
N PHE A 273 12.63 -6.93 10.33
CA PHE A 273 11.71 -8.00 10.01
C PHE A 273 10.88 -8.40 11.23
N ALA A 274 9.90 -9.27 11.02
CA ALA A 274 9.17 -9.93 12.08
C ALA A 274 8.97 -11.41 11.77
N LEU A 275 8.86 -12.23 12.82
CA LEU A 275 8.49 -13.63 12.72
C LEU A 275 6.97 -13.74 12.87
N ARG A 276 6.30 -14.22 11.85
CA ARG A 276 4.86 -14.46 11.85
C ARG A 276 4.48 -15.47 10.78
N LYS A 277 3.30 -16.11 10.94
CA LYS A 277 2.78 -17.11 10.00
C LYS A 277 1.30 -16.87 9.76
N TRP A 278 0.90 -16.75 8.49
CA TRP A 278 -0.49 -16.70 8.07
C TRP A 278 -0.96 -18.08 7.61
N SER A 279 -2.19 -18.44 7.97
CA SER A 279 -2.82 -19.66 7.46
C SER A 279 -4.35 -19.57 7.54
N CYS A 280 -5.04 -20.52 6.90
CA CYS A 280 -6.45 -20.79 7.10
C CYS A 280 -6.58 -22.21 7.63
N ALA A 281 -7.14 -22.38 8.81
CA ALA A 281 -7.29 -23.68 9.46
C ALA A 281 -8.72 -23.88 10.00
N PRO A 282 -9.22 -25.14 10.05
CA PRO A 282 -10.52 -25.42 10.62
C PRO A 282 -10.50 -25.25 12.15
N ASP A 283 -11.53 -24.61 12.70
CA ASP A 283 -11.83 -24.68 14.13
C ASP A 283 -12.33 -26.10 14.52
N ALA A 284 -12.61 -26.34 15.80
CA ALA A 284 -13.03 -27.65 16.28
C ALA A 284 -14.37 -28.15 15.70
N LYS A 285 -15.16 -27.28 15.05
CA LYS A 285 -16.36 -27.63 14.26
C LYS A 285 -16.09 -27.86 12.79
N GLY A 286 -14.82 -27.75 12.35
CA GLY A 286 -14.45 -27.84 10.95
C GLY A 286 -14.70 -26.58 10.12
N VAL A 287 -14.98 -25.44 10.75
CA VAL A 287 -15.18 -24.15 10.08
C VAL A 287 -13.83 -23.47 9.90
N LEU A 288 -13.49 -23.12 8.64
CA LEU A 288 -12.24 -22.45 8.33
C LEU A 288 -12.20 -21.04 8.94
N ARG A 289 -11.07 -20.74 9.60
CA ARG A 289 -10.77 -19.44 10.22
C ARG A 289 -9.45 -18.92 9.70
N PHE A 290 -9.29 -17.60 9.65
CA PHE A 290 -7.98 -17.00 9.52
C PHE A 290 -7.16 -17.28 10.77
N CYS A 291 -5.91 -17.66 10.59
CA CYS A 291 -4.97 -17.91 11.67
C CYS A 291 -3.73 -17.06 11.51
N LEU A 292 -3.28 -16.49 12.62
CA LEU A 292 -1.97 -15.85 12.76
C LEU A 292 -1.18 -16.62 13.82
N ASN A 293 0.04 -17.07 13.47
CA ASN A 293 0.89 -17.85 14.39
C ASN A 293 0.14 -19.09 14.94
N ASP A 294 -0.54 -19.81 14.03
CA ASP A 294 -1.32 -21.02 14.29
C ASP A 294 -2.54 -20.81 15.21
N ARG A 295 -2.92 -19.58 15.50
CA ARG A 295 -4.10 -19.25 16.33
C ARG A 295 -5.17 -18.56 15.50
N PRO A 296 -6.44 -19.00 15.60
CA PRO A 296 -7.55 -18.29 14.99
C PRO A 296 -7.62 -16.84 15.45
N ILE A 297 -7.83 -15.93 14.49
CA ILE A 297 -7.93 -14.49 14.74
C ILE A 297 -9.16 -13.92 14.02
N LEU A 298 -9.86 -13.01 14.68
CA LEU A 298 -10.87 -12.18 14.04
C LEU A 298 -10.18 -10.98 13.39
N LEU A 299 -10.28 -10.87 12.08
CA LEU A 299 -9.81 -9.69 11.35
C LEU A 299 -10.93 -8.67 11.30
N ASN A 300 -10.83 -7.61 12.11
CA ASN A 300 -11.83 -6.56 12.21
C ASN A 300 -11.24 -5.21 11.78
N GLY A 301 -11.69 -4.70 10.63
CA GLY A 301 -11.03 -3.56 10.03
C GLY A 301 -11.90 -2.61 9.23
N LEU A 302 -11.22 -1.72 8.55
CA LEU A 302 -11.77 -0.63 7.76
C LEU A 302 -11.21 -0.63 6.34
N LEU A 303 -12.05 -0.22 5.38
CA LEU A 303 -11.63 0.10 4.02
C LEU A 303 -10.91 1.45 4.03
N ASP A 304 -9.70 1.50 3.50
CA ASP A 304 -8.88 2.71 3.48
C ASP A 304 -8.53 3.14 2.06
N GLN A 305 -9.04 4.29 1.64
CA GLN A 305 -8.81 4.88 0.33
C GLN A 305 -7.48 5.63 0.24
N GLY A 306 -6.91 6.06 1.38
CA GLY A 306 -5.62 6.75 1.44
C GLY A 306 -5.60 8.15 0.85
N TYR A 307 -6.69 8.92 0.89
CA TYR A 307 -6.77 10.30 0.41
C TYR A 307 -6.76 11.31 1.54
N TRP A 308 -6.12 12.46 1.30
CA TRP A 308 -6.00 13.59 2.21
C TRP A 308 -6.55 14.86 1.55
N PRO A 309 -7.24 15.75 2.29
CA PRO A 309 -7.91 16.90 1.67
C PRO A 309 -6.94 17.92 1.05
N GLU A 310 -5.74 18.07 1.61
CA GLU A 310 -4.74 19.01 1.11
C GLU A 310 -3.83 18.43 0.04
N GLY A 311 -3.56 17.11 0.11
CA GLY A 311 -2.49 16.44 -0.65
C GLY A 311 -2.93 15.27 -1.51
N LEU A 312 -4.22 14.95 -1.58
CA LEU A 312 -4.75 13.75 -2.25
C LEU A 312 -4.03 12.48 -1.77
N TYR A 313 -3.19 11.88 -2.58
CA TYR A 313 -2.42 10.69 -2.18
C TYR A 313 -1.29 10.98 -1.19
N THR A 314 -0.81 12.21 -1.11
CA THR A 314 0.32 12.58 -0.26
C THR A 314 -0.18 13.10 1.10
N PRO A 315 0.17 12.45 2.22
CA PRO A 315 -0.22 12.91 3.54
C PRO A 315 0.46 14.23 3.90
N PRO A 316 -0.14 15.03 4.82
CA PRO A 316 0.44 16.31 5.22
C PRO A 316 1.73 16.15 6.06
N SER A 317 1.89 15.03 6.75
CA SER A 317 3.09 14.67 7.52
C SER A 317 3.08 13.20 7.93
N ASP A 318 4.24 12.67 8.30
CA ASP A 318 4.37 11.34 8.90
C ASP A 318 3.59 11.23 10.22
N ALA A 319 3.61 12.28 11.03
CA ALA A 319 2.85 12.34 12.28
C ALA A 319 1.32 12.24 12.07
N ALA A 320 0.80 12.80 10.97
CA ALA A 320 -0.63 12.67 10.65
C ALA A 320 -1.01 11.23 10.31
N VAL A 321 -0.15 10.52 9.59
CA VAL A 321 -0.31 9.08 9.30
C VAL A 321 -0.32 8.28 10.60
N VAL A 322 0.67 8.50 11.45
CA VAL A 322 0.77 7.80 12.75
C VAL A 322 -0.46 8.06 13.61
N HIS A 323 -0.94 9.30 13.67
CA HIS A 323 -2.14 9.66 14.45
C HIS A 323 -3.40 8.93 13.93
N GLU A 324 -3.62 8.88 12.62
CA GLU A 324 -4.75 8.14 12.02
C GLU A 324 -4.68 6.65 12.40
N LEU A 325 -3.52 6.01 12.19
CA LEU A 325 -3.33 4.59 12.47
C LEU A 325 -3.49 4.26 13.96
N GLN A 326 -2.95 5.09 14.85
CA GLN A 326 -3.11 4.93 16.31
C GLN A 326 -4.58 5.05 16.72
N THR A 327 -5.30 6.04 16.20
CA THR A 327 -6.72 6.23 16.52
C THR A 327 -7.56 5.03 16.03
N ILE A 328 -7.27 4.48 14.84
CA ILE A 328 -7.91 3.27 14.34
C ILE A 328 -7.70 2.10 15.33
N LYS A 329 -6.48 1.93 15.81
CA LYS A 329 -6.14 0.92 16.81
C LYS A 329 -6.87 1.13 18.13
N GLU A 330 -6.91 2.37 18.62
CA GLU A 330 -7.63 2.74 19.85
C GLU A 330 -9.14 2.50 19.76
N LEU A 331 -9.71 2.58 18.56
CA LEU A 331 -11.10 2.20 18.30
C LEU A 331 -11.33 0.68 18.34
N GLY A 332 -10.26 -0.14 18.45
CA GLY A 332 -10.34 -1.60 18.55
C GLY A 332 -10.32 -2.32 17.20
N PHE A 333 -9.86 -1.66 16.12
CA PHE A 333 -9.62 -2.32 14.85
C PHE A 333 -8.19 -2.87 14.78
N ASN A 334 -8.03 -4.01 14.08
CA ASN A 334 -6.73 -4.65 13.88
C ASN A 334 -6.36 -4.82 12.39
N LEU A 335 -7.25 -4.41 11.48
CA LEU A 335 -7.09 -4.59 10.03
C LEU A 335 -7.38 -3.30 9.28
N LEU A 336 -6.60 -3.05 8.23
CA LEU A 336 -6.90 -2.08 7.17
C LEU A 336 -6.88 -2.80 5.82
N ARG A 337 -7.93 -2.64 5.01
CA ARG A 337 -7.89 -3.00 3.61
C ARG A 337 -7.54 -1.75 2.81
N LYS A 338 -6.29 -1.69 2.33
CA LYS A 338 -5.80 -0.60 1.49
C LYS A 338 -6.37 -0.75 0.09
N HIS A 339 -7.31 0.13 -0.23
CA HIS A 339 -8.16 -0.02 -1.40
C HIS A 339 -7.60 0.71 -2.61
N ALA A 340 -7.19 -0.08 -3.62
CA ALA A 340 -6.77 0.33 -4.96
C ALA A 340 -5.69 1.42 -4.99
N LYS A 341 -4.84 1.46 -3.96
CA LYS A 341 -3.70 2.39 -3.83
C LYS A 341 -2.52 1.68 -3.19
N ILE A 342 -1.30 2.04 -3.60
CA ILE A 342 -0.06 1.65 -2.94
C ILE A 342 0.47 2.86 -2.19
N GLU A 343 0.65 2.73 -0.89
CA GLU A 343 1.14 3.80 -0.03
C GLU A 343 2.67 3.94 -0.10
N PRO A 344 3.25 5.08 0.35
CA PRO A 344 4.66 5.14 0.66
C PRO A 344 5.05 4.05 1.68
N GLN A 345 6.25 3.46 1.55
CA GLN A 345 6.70 2.36 2.42
C GLN A 345 6.66 2.70 3.92
N ARG A 346 6.77 3.99 4.28
CA ARG A 346 6.62 4.45 5.66
C ARG A 346 5.24 4.18 6.26
N TRP A 347 4.18 4.21 5.46
CA TRP A 347 2.84 3.88 5.94
C TRP A 347 2.76 2.41 6.40
N TYR A 348 3.31 1.48 5.60
CA TYR A 348 3.38 0.05 5.99
C TYR A 348 4.29 -0.15 7.21
N TYR A 349 5.43 0.54 7.27
CA TYR A 349 6.30 0.50 8.44
C TYR A 349 5.59 0.94 9.73
N HIS A 350 4.73 1.94 9.66
CA HIS A 350 3.91 2.32 10.81
C HIS A 350 2.85 1.26 11.15
N CYS A 351 2.25 0.61 10.16
CA CYS A 351 1.38 -0.55 10.39
C CYS A 351 2.15 -1.72 11.04
N ASP A 352 3.37 -2.00 10.57
CA ASP A 352 4.26 -3.02 11.17
C ASP A 352 4.52 -2.74 12.64
N LYS A 353 4.82 -1.49 12.99
CA LYS A 353 5.12 -1.06 14.37
C LYS A 353 3.91 -1.00 15.28
N LEU A 354 2.75 -0.65 14.75
CA LEU A 354 1.53 -0.49 15.53
C LEU A 354 0.70 -1.77 15.61
N GLY A 355 1.05 -2.81 14.85
CA GLY A 355 0.31 -4.05 14.82
C GLY A 355 -1.04 -3.90 14.10
N LEU A 356 -1.07 -3.20 12.98
CA LEU A 356 -2.21 -3.16 12.09
C LEU A 356 -1.95 -4.09 10.90
N ILE A 357 -2.83 -5.06 10.72
CA ILE A 357 -2.79 -5.97 9.58
C ILE A 357 -3.23 -5.22 8.33
N VAL A 358 -2.65 -5.54 7.19
CA VAL A 358 -3.00 -4.92 5.90
C VAL A 358 -3.45 -5.99 4.91
N TRP A 359 -4.63 -5.79 4.32
CA TRP A 359 -5.01 -6.40 3.06
C TRP A 359 -4.74 -5.40 1.96
N GLN A 360 -3.88 -5.77 1.02
CA GLN A 360 -3.41 -4.90 -0.03
C GLN A 360 -4.10 -5.20 -1.34
N ASP A 361 -4.93 -4.27 -1.81
CA ASP A 361 -5.50 -4.34 -3.15
C ASP A 361 -4.45 -3.94 -4.19
N MET A 362 -4.42 -4.66 -5.31
CA MET A 362 -3.72 -4.20 -6.51
C MET A 362 -4.45 -2.99 -7.09
N VAL A 363 -3.70 -2.08 -7.70
CA VAL A 363 -4.30 -0.87 -8.29
C VAL A 363 -5.03 -1.25 -9.58
N ASN A 364 -6.32 -1.06 -9.59
CA ASN A 364 -7.13 -1.35 -10.77
C ASN A 364 -6.94 -0.30 -11.88
N GLY A 365 -7.21 -0.72 -13.11
CA GLY A 365 -7.07 0.10 -14.32
C GLY A 365 -7.78 -0.56 -15.51
N GLY A 366 -7.41 -0.16 -16.71
CA GLY A 366 -8.02 -0.63 -17.96
C GLY A 366 -8.80 0.46 -18.67
N GLU A 367 -9.60 0.11 -19.67
CA GLU A 367 -10.47 1.05 -20.37
C GLU A 367 -11.48 1.70 -19.41
N PRO A 368 -12.18 2.78 -19.80
CA PRO A 368 -13.20 3.40 -18.98
C PRO A 368 -14.24 2.40 -18.46
N TYR A 369 -14.49 2.40 -17.16
CA TYR A 369 -15.37 1.43 -16.51
C TYR A 369 -16.81 1.54 -17.03
N ARG A 370 -17.42 0.38 -17.31
CA ARG A 370 -18.83 0.27 -17.68
C ARG A 370 -19.68 0.18 -16.42
N LEU A 371 -19.85 1.32 -15.73
CA LEU A 371 -20.53 1.41 -14.44
C LEU A 371 -21.92 0.77 -14.41
N TRP A 372 -22.67 0.85 -15.53
CA TRP A 372 -23.98 0.20 -15.65
C TRP A 372 -23.88 -1.32 -15.44
N PHE A 373 -22.77 -1.93 -15.83
CA PHE A 373 -22.53 -3.37 -15.69
C PHE A 373 -21.84 -3.68 -14.37
N VAL A 374 -20.62 -3.19 -14.15
CA VAL A 374 -19.80 -3.57 -12.99
C VAL A 374 -20.34 -3.05 -11.66
N THR A 375 -21.12 -1.98 -11.65
CA THR A 375 -21.70 -1.41 -10.43
C THR A 375 -23.19 -1.67 -10.34
N TYR A 376 -24.00 -1.08 -11.25
CA TYR A 376 -25.46 -1.09 -11.07
C TYR A 376 -26.08 -2.47 -11.29
N LEU A 377 -25.81 -3.12 -12.42
CA LEU A 377 -26.38 -4.43 -12.74
C LEU A 377 -25.90 -5.49 -11.76
N THR A 378 -24.61 -5.48 -11.43
CA THR A 378 -24.03 -6.47 -10.52
C THR A 378 -24.58 -6.33 -9.12
N ASN A 379 -24.72 -5.11 -8.58
CA ASN A 379 -25.38 -4.90 -7.29
C ASN A 379 -26.82 -5.41 -7.26
N MET A 380 -27.59 -5.21 -8.36
CA MET A 380 -28.97 -5.68 -8.45
C MET A 380 -29.09 -7.21 -8.57
N LEU A 381 -28.13 -7.86 -9.22
CA LEU A 381 -28.15 -9.29 -9.55
C LEU A 381 -26.99 -10.08 -8.91
N GLN A 382 -26.42 -9.56 -7.82
CA GLN A 382 -25.26 -10.12 -7.13
C GLN A 382 -25.31 -11.65 -6.95
N PRO A 383 -26.39 -12.26 -6.47
CA PRO A 383 -26.43 -13.72 -6.29
C PRO A 383 -26.24 -14.52 -7.58
N LEU A 384 -26.68 -13.97 -8.72
CA LEU A 384 -26.60 -14.63 -10.03
C LEU A 384 -25.26 -14.36 -10.73
N LEU A 385 -24.72 -13.14 -10.60
CA LEU A 385 -23.52 -12.70 -11.32
C LEU A 385 -22.23 -12.97 -10.56
N ARG A 386 -22.30 -13.30 -9.27
CA ARG A 386 -21.12 -13.50 -8.43
C ARG A 386 -20.12 -14.51 -9.00
N LYS A 387 -20.59 -15.56 -9.66
CA LYS A 387 -19.76 -16.63 -10.27
C LYS A 387 -19.67 -16.50 -11.79
N LEU A 388 -19.94 -15.31 -12.32
CA LEU A 388 -19.77 -15.09 -13.75
C LEU A 388 -18.27 -15.22 -14.09
N PRO A 389 -17.89 -16.07 -15.07
CA PRO A 389 -16.48 -16.30 -15.39
C PRO A 389 -15.87 -15.07 -16.07
N ASP A 390 -14.63 -14.72 -15.72
CA ASP A 390 -13.87 -13.60 -16.29
C ASP A 390 -13.15 -13.96 -17.59
N THR A 391 -13.86 -14.65 -18.49
CA THR A 391 -13.34 -15.13 -19.76
C THR A 391 -13.02 -14.01 -20.75
N ALA A 392 -12.27 -14.33 -21.80
CA ALA A 392 -11.93 -13.43 -22.89
C ALA A 392 -13.15 -12.72 -23.50
N ALA A 393 -14.32 -13.36 -23.54
CA ALA A 393 -15.57 -12.79 -24.04
C ALA A 393 -16.09 -11.63 -23.17
N LEU A 394 -15.81 -11.66 -21.85
CA LEU A 394 -16.26 -10.64 -20.90
C LEU A 394 -15.25 -9.51 -20.67
N ARG A 395 -14.02 -9.65 -21.13
CA ARG A 395 -12.98 -8.61 -20.96
C ARG A 395 -13.42 -7.21 -21.36
N GLY A 396 -14.30 -7.11 -22.39
CA GLY A 396 -14.86 -5.83 -22.81
C GLY A 396 -15.89 -5.22 -21.85
N LEU A 397 -16.64 -6.04 -21.10
CA LEU A 397 -17.56 -5.58 -20.07
C LEU A 397 -16.83 -5.24 -18.77
N LEU A 398 -15.77 -5.97 -18.47
CA LEU A 398 -14.90 -5.76 -17.33
C LEU A 398 -13.80 -4.72 -17.60
N SER A 399 -13.82 -4.03 -18.77
CA SER A 399 -12.89 -2.93 -19.12
C SER A 399 -11.41 -3.36 -19.17
N ARG A 400 -11.11 -4.55 -19.76
CA ARG A 400 -9.74 -5.09 -19.87
C ARG A 400 -9.47 -5.76 -21.23
N ARG A 401 -9.92 -5.15 -22.35
CA ARG A 401 -9.67 -5.66 -23.70
C ARG A 401 -8.22 -5.55 -24.15
N SER A 402 -7.59 -4.41 -23.82
CA SER A 402 -6.22 -4.10 -24.26
C SER A 402 -5.25 -5.15 -23.74
N GLU A 403 -4.49 -5.76 -24.64
CA GLU A 403 -3.41 -6.69 -24.28
C GLU A 403 -2.31 -5.97 -23.52
N ALA A 404 -1.87 -4.82 -24.02
CA ALA A 404 -0.88 -3.98 -23.35
C ALA A 404 -1.30 -3.60 -21.92
N SER A 405 -2.60 -3.34 -21.67
CA SER A 405 -3.10 -3.09 -20.31
C SER A 405 -3.03 -4.32 -19.42
N ARG A 406 -3.23 -5.53 -19.95
CA ARG A 406 -3.08 -6.78 -19.18
C ARG A 406 -1.64 -7.09 -18.85
N GLU A 407 -0.74 -6.92 -19.83
CA GLU A 407 0.71 -7.08 -19.62
C GLU A 407 1.25 -6.07 -18.61
N GLU A 408 0.80 -4.81 -18.71
CA GLU A 408 1.15 -3.77 -17.74
C GLU A 408 0.69 -4.15 -16.33
N TYR A 409 -0.56 -4.59 -16.17
CA TYR A 409 -1.10 -5.06 -14.89
C TYR A 409 -0.26 -6.21 -14.30
N GLY A 410 0.18 -7.17 -15.12
CA GLY A 410 1.05 -8.27 -14.68
C GLY A 410 2.37 -7.75 -14.10
N ARG A 411 3.06 -6.85 -14.83
CA ARG A 411 4.30 -6.20 -14.34
C ARG A 411 4.07 -5.40 -13.05
N GLU A 412 2.93 -4.71 -12.98
CA GLU A 412 2.55 -3.92 -11.80
C GLU A 412 2.25 -4.79 -10.59
N LEU A 413 1.60 -5.92 -10.77
CA LEU A 413 1.37 -6.89 -9.72
C LEU A 413 2.71 -7.44 -9.16
N GLU A 414 3.63 -7.82 -10.04
CA GLU A 414 4.97 -8.28 -9.65
C GLU A 414 5.73 -7.19 -8.89
N ALA A 415 5.77 -5.96 -9.42
CA ALA A 415 6.44 -4.82 -8.80
C ALA A 415 5.83 -4.47 -7.42
N THR A 416 4.50 -4.60 -7.26
CA THR A 416 3.82 -4.38 -5.98
C THR A 416 4.27 -5.39 -4.93
N VAL A 417 4.28 -6.67 -5.28
CA VAL A 417 4.71 -7.73 -4.36
C VAL A 417 6.20 -7.54 -4.02
N GLU A 418 7.04 -7.27 -5.00
CA GLU A 418 8.47 -7.06 -4.79
C GLU A 418 8.74 -5.89 -3.83
N ALA A 419 8.05 -4.77 -4.03
CA ALA A 419 8.22 -3.59 -3.18
C ALA A 419 7.71 -3.76 -1.75
N LEU A 420 6.68 -4.60 -1.53
CA LEU A 420 5.94 -4.63 -0.28
C LEU A 420 6.05 -5.93 0.52
N ARG A 421 6.47 -7.06 -0.08
CA ARG A 421 6.54 -8.36 0.61
C ARG A 421 7.43 -8.37 1.86
N GLY A 422 8.34 -7.41 2.00
CA GLY A 422 9.16 -7.23 3.20
C GLY A 422 8.39 -6.72 4.43
N HIS A 423 7.16 -6.20 4.27
CA HIS A 423 6.36 -5.66 5.37
C HIS A 423 5.58 -6.75 6.11
N PRO A 424 5.85 -7.00 7.41
CA PRO A 424 5.14 -8.01 8.19
C PRO A 424 3.63 -7.82 8.29
N CYS A 425 3.15 -6.57 8.30
CA CYS A 425 1.74 -6.24 8.43
C CYS A 425 0.87 -6.79 7.29
N ILE A 426 1.43 -6.98 6.09
CA ILE A 426 0.65 -7.48 4.96
C ILE A 426 0.29 -8.95 5.20
N GLY A 427 -1.01 -9.21 5.30
CA GLY A 427 -1.55 -10.54 5.52
C GLY A 427 -2.23 -11.15 4.30
N CYS A 428 -2.71 -10.31 3.38
CA CYS A 428 -3.46 -10.76 2.21
C CYS A 428 -3.26 -9.84 1.00
N TRP A 429 -3.08 -10.46 -0.17
CA TRP A 429 -3.09 -9.79 -1.47
C TRP A 429 -4.48 -9.88 -2.10
N VAL A 430 -4.96 -8.76 -2.68
CA VAL A 430 -6.28 -8.69 -3.34
C VAL A 430 -6.08 -8.23 -4.78
N PRO A 431 -5.96 -9.16 -5.76
CA PRO A 431 -5.69 -8.79 -7.15
C PRO A 431 -6.84 -8.04 -7.82
N PHE A 432 -8.10 -8.35 -7.49
CA PHE A 432 -9.24 -7.70 -8.11
C PHE A 432 -10.33 -7.32 -7.11
N ASN A 433 -10.95 -6.17 -7.36
CA ASN A 433 -12.11 -5.66 -6.64
C ASN A 433 -13.29 -5.44 -7.58
N GLU A 434 -14.46 -6.01 -7.24
CA GLU A 434 -15.76 -5.74 -7.87
C GLU A 434 -15.79 -5.85 -9.40
N GLY A 435 -14.86 -6.63 -9.97
CA GLY A 435 -14.76 -6.80 -11.42
C GLY A 435 -14.22 -5.60 -12.19
N TRP A 436 -13.69 -4.58 -11.48
CA TRP A 436 -13.13 -3.38 -12.11
C TRP A 436 -11.80 -3.68 -12.79
N GLY A 437 -11.86 -3.93 -14.09
CA GLY A 437 -10.71 -4.36 -14.87
C GLY A 437 -10.25 -5.79 -14.55
N GLN A 438 -11.11 -6.64 -14.01
CA GLN A 438 -10.80 -8.04 -13.73
C GLN A 438 -10.62 -8.86 -15.02
N PHE A 439 -9.64 -9.75 -14.98
CA PHE A 439 -9.38 -10.75 -16.04
C PHE A 439 -8.49 -11.85 -15.49
N ASP A 440 -8.66 -13.07 -15.98
CA ASP A 440 -7.79 -14.22 -15.69
C ASP A 440 -7.41 -14.33 -14.18
N ALA A 441 -8.40 -14.14 -13.28
CA ALA A 441 -8.18 -14.03 -11.85
C ALA A 441 -7.49 -15.24 -11.23
N ALA A 442 -7.80 -16.44 -11.72
CA ALA A 442 -7.12 -17.67 -11.29
C ALA A 442 -5.61 -17.62 -11.57
N GLN A 443 -5.19 -17.09 -12.73
CA GLN A 443 -3.78 -16.92 -13.07
C GLN A 443 -3.10 -15.89 -12.17
N ALA A 444 -3.79 -14.80 -11.83
CA ALA A 444 -3.27 -13.80 -10.88
C ALA A 444 -3.02 -14.40 -9.49
N VAL A 445 -3.89 -15.30 -9.02
CA VAL A 445 -3.68 -16.04 -7.76
C VAL A 445 -2.44 -16.92 -7.83
N GLU A 446 -2.24 -17.66 -8.93
CA GLU A 446 -1.05 -18.50 -9.11
C GLU A 446 0.23 -17.67 -9.12
N THR A 447 0.23 -16.52 -9.82
CA THR A 447 1.35 -15.60 -9.84
C THR A 447 1.66 -15.07 -8.44
N LEU A 448 0.65 -14.63 -7.69
CA LEU A 448 0.84 -14.14 -6.32
C LEU A 448 1.41 -15.21 -5.40
N ARG A 449 0.92 -16.46 -5.49
CA ARG A 449 1.45 -17.57 -4.68
C ARG A 449 2.88 -17.95 -5.04
N ALA A 450 3.27 -17.79 -6.29
CA ALA A 450 4.65 -18.02 -6.73
C ALA A 450 5.60 -16.91 -6.23
N LEU A 451 5.14 -15.66 -6.21
CA LEU A 451 5.93 -14.51 -5.76
C LEU A 451 6.02 -14.40 -4.22
N ASP A 452 4.94 -14.76 -3.54
CA ASP A 452 4.80 -14.62 -2.09
C ASP A 452 3.91 -15.71 -1.50
N PRO A 453 4.47 -16.91 -1.23
CA PRO A 453 3.73 -18.05 -0.70
C PRO A 453 3.26 -17.87 0.76
N ASP A 454 3.78 -16.87 1.47
CA ASP A 454 3.57 -16.69 2.90
C ASP A 454 2.33 -15.84 3.23
N ARG A 455 1.66 -15.27 2.20
CA ARG A 455 0.45 -14.47 2.38
C ARG A 455 -0.77 -15.14 1.78
N LEU A 456 -1.91 -14.77 2.35
CA LEU A 456 -3.21 -15.18 1.83
C LEU A 456 -3.55 -14.40 0.55
N VAL A 457 -4.48 -14.95 -0.24
CA VAL A 457 -4.96 -14.30 -1.46
C VAL A 457 -6.48 -14.26 -1.47
N ASP A 458 -7.07 -13.06 -1.58
CA ASP A 458 -8.48 -12.81 -1.88
C ASP A 458 -8.63 -12.56 -3.38
N GLU A 459 -8.92 -13.61 -4.16
CA GLU A 459 -8.88 -13.63 -5.63
C GLU A 459 -9.65 -12.48 -6.29
N ALA A 460 -10.90 -12.30 -5.87
CA ALA A 460 -11.82 -11.32 -6.44
C ALA A 460 -12.77 -10.85 -5.35
N SER A 461 -12.42 -9.72 -4.73
CA SER A 461 -13.21 -9.18 -3.64
C SER A 461 -14.59 -8.71 -4.13
N GLY A 462 -15.63 -9.25 -3.54
CA GLY A 462 -17.03 -8.92 -3.84
C GLY A 462 -17.67 -9.84 -4.86
N TRP A 463 -17.42 -9.66 -6.13
CA TRP A 463 -18.08 -10.38 -7.22
C TRP A 463 -17.13 -10.96 -8.26
N TYR A 464 -17.69 -11.73 -9.18
CA TYR A 464 -16.96 -12.47 -10.23
C TYR A 464 -15.94 -13.46 -9.67
N ASP A 465 -16.29 -14.11 -8.55
CA ASP A 465 -15.51 -15.10 -7.83
C ASP A 465 -15.31 -16.36 -8.69
N GLN A 466 -14.08 -16.64 -9.12
CA GLN A 466 -13.71 -17.82 -9.91
C GLN A 466 -13.45 -19.06 -9.03
N GLY A 467 -13.47 -18.90 -7.70
CA GLY A 467 -13.29 -19.98 -6.74
C GLY A 467 -11.86 -20.24 -6.32
N GLY A 468 -10.92 -19.38 -6.71
CA GLY A 468 -9.52 -19.40 -6.30
C GLY A 468 -9.25 -18.68 -5.01
N GLY A 469 -7.95 -18.59 -4.63
CA GLY A 469 -7.51 -17.93 -3.41
C GLY A 469 -7.93 -18.66 -2.13
N ASP A 470 -7.79 -17.96 -1.00
CA ASP A 470 -8.02 -18.49 0.36
C ASP A 470 -9.33 -17.97 0.98
N VAL A 471 -9.92 -16.93 0.35
CA VAL A 471 -11.01 -16.15 0.91
C VAL A 471 -12.30 -16.32 0.11
N ASP A 472 -13.42 -16.62 0.78
CA ASP A 472 -14.77 -16.44 0.23
C ASP A 472 -15.25 -15.03 0.60
N SER A 473 -14.90 -14.08 -0.27
CA SER A 473 -15.07 -12.65 -0.08
C SER A 473 -16.47 -12.18 -0.45
N ARG A 474 -17.08 -11.33 0.39
CA ARG A 474 -18.44 -10.82 0.21
C ARG A 474 -18.48 -9.31 0.41
N HIS A 475 -19.17 -8.61 -0.52
CA HIS A 475 -19.62 -7.23 -0.32
C HIS A 475 -21.11 -7.22 -0.05
N ASN A 476 -21.55 -6.48 0.97
CA ASN A 476 -22.96 -6.41 1.31
C ASN A 476 -23.36 -5.04 1.86
N TYR A 477 -24.01 -4.25 1.03
CA TYR A 477 -24.57 -2.95 1.42
C TYR A 477 -26.09 -2.93 1.51
N PHE A 478 -26.79 -3.85 0.82
CA PHE A 478 -28.23 -3.71 0.56
C PHE A 478 -29.07 -4.91 0.97
N TYR A 479 -28.49 -6.10 1.12
CA TYR A 479 -29.23 -7.34 1.31
C TYR A 479 -29.15 -7.85 2.75
N PRO A 480 -30.14 -8.65 3.22
CA PRO A 480 -29.98 -9.39 4.45
C PRO A 480 -28.72 -10.26 4.41
N LEU A 481 -27.89 -10.19 5.44
CA LEU A 481 -26.64 -10.91 5.51
C LEU A 481 -26.87 -12.35 5.99
N HIS A 482 -26.61 -13.30 5.10
CA HIS A 482 -26.66 -14.74 5.40
C HIS A 482 -25.39 -15.41 4.89
N LEU A 483 -24.46 -15.68 5.80
CA LEU A 483 -23.23 -16.36 5.50
C LEU A 483 -23.32 -17.85 5.85
N ARG A 484 -22.52 -18.67 5.16
CA ARG A 484 -22.39 -20.11 5.43
C ARG A 484 -20.93 -20.50 5.28
N PRO A 485 -20.43 -21.36 6.17
CA PRO A 485 -19.10 -21.94 6.02
C PRO A 485 -18.96 -22.65 4.66
N GLY A 486 -17.80 -22.53 4.06
CA GLY A 486 -17.46 -23.11 2.76
C GLY A 486 -16.09 -23.78 2.76
N ARG A 487 -15.51 -23.94 1.56
CA ARG A 487 -14.16 -24.48 1.37
C ARG A 487 -13.06 -23.44 1.53
N ARG A 488 -13.42 -22.18 1.68
CA ARG A 488 -12.52 -21.05 1.89
C ARG A 488 -12.99 -20.26 3.11
N THR A 489 -12.11 -19.49 3.73
CA THR A 489 -12.43 -18.66 4.88
C THR A 489 -13.34 -17.51 4.48
N VAL A 490 -14.42 -17.29 5.24
CA VAL A 490 -15.44 -16.30 4.89
C VAL A 490 -15.05 -14.91 5.40
N ALA A 491 -15.06 -13.94 4.49
CA ALA A 491 -14.85 -12.53 4.78
C ALA A 491 -16.00 -11.65 4.28
N LEU A 492 -16.41 -10.70 5.09
CA LEU A 492 -17.26 -9.58 4.70
C LEU A 492 -16.32 -8.40 4.38
N SER A 493 -15.79 -8.41 3.16
CA SER A 493 -14.67 -7.56 2.74
C SER A 493 -15.07 -6.13 2.39
N GLU A 494 -16.38 -5.84 2.27
CA GLU A 494 -16.95 -4.50 2.28
C GLU A 494 -18.39 -4.53 2.77
N TYR A 495 -18.76 -3.60 3.69
CA TYR A 495 -20.12 -3.43 4.16
C TYR A 495 -20.32 -2.12 4.92
N GLY A 496 -21.55 -1.73 5.15
CA GLY A 496 -21.91 -0.56 5.96
C GLY A 496 -22.01 0.72 5.16
N GLY A 497 -21.05 1.63 5.29
CA GLY A 497 -20.98 2.85 4.52
C GLY A 497 -22.10 3.86 4.81
N ILE A 498 -22.49 4.05 6.08
CA ILE A 498 -23.54 4.99 6.49
C ILE A 498 -23.01 6.42 6.39
N ALA A 499 -23.55 7.20 5.49
CA ALA A 499 -23.16 8.59 5.27
C ALA A 499 -23.67 9.53 6.36
N TRP A 500 -22.84 10.45 6.78
CA TRP A 500 -23.23 11.61 7.58
C TRP A 500 -22.24 12.77 7.37
N PRO A 501 -22.63 13.81 6.60
CA PRO A 501 -21.82 15.02 6.50
C PRO A 501 -21.81 15.74 7.86
N MET A 502 -20.68 15.70 8.56
CA MET A 502 -20.56 16.27 9.89
C MET A 502 -20.48 17.79 9.81
N PRO A 503 -21.34 18.56 10.54
CA PRO A 503 -21.27 20.01 10.55
C PRO A 503 -19.95 20.54 11.08
N GLY A 504 -19.44 21.63 10.49
CA GLY A 504 -18.18 22.28 10.90
C GLY A 504 -16.95 21.81 10.13
N HIS A 505 -17.09 20.82 9.28
CA HIS A 505 -16.07 20.32 8.35
C HIS A 505 -16.42 20.66 6.91
N GLU A 506 -15.47 20.50 5.97
CA GLU A 506 -15.70 20.83 4.55
C GLU A 506 -16.89 20.02 4.00
N PRO A 507 -17.96 20.69 3.50
CA PRO A 507 -19.13 19.97 3.03
C PRO A 507 -18.85 19.33 1.67
N PRO A 508 -19.35 18.12 1.39
CA PRO A 508 -19.26 17.51 0.08
C PRO A 508 -20.09 18.29 -0.94
N ARG A 509 -19.72 18.23 -2.21
CA ARG A 509 -20.55 18.78 -3.30
C ARG A 509 -21.88 18.03 -3.41
N ARG A 510 -21.82 16.71 -3.19
CA ARG A 510 -22.99 15.82 -3.10
C ARG A 510 -22.72 14.81 -1.99
N THR A 511 -23.77 14.38 -1.30
CA THR A 511 -23.66 13.31 -0.31
C THR A 511 -23.75 11.97 -0.99
N TYR A 512 -22.71 11.15 -0.90
CA TYR A 512 -22.69 9.77 -1.35
C TYR A 512 -22.45 8.82 -0.18
N GLY A 513 -23.11 7.65 -0.21
CA GLY A 513 -23.01 6.58 0.77
C GLY A 513 -24.24 5.69 0.79
N TYR A 514 -24.21 4.65 1.62
CA TYR A 514 -25.25 3.60 1.65
C TYR A 514 -26.29 3.85 2.74
N GLY A 515 -26.99 4.96 2.61
CA GLY A 515 -27.96 5.50 3.56
C GLY A 515 -27.37 6.64 4.39
N THR A 516 -28.20 7.61 4.80
CA THR A 516 -27.77 8.85 5.45
C THR A 516 -28.29 8.95 6.86
N ALA A 517 -27.43 9.25 7.83
CA ALA A 517 -27.77 9.65 9.19
C ALA A 517 -27.86 11.18 9.29
N LYS A 518 -28.65 11.68 10.27
CA LYS A 518 -28.91 13.11 10.48
C LYS A 518 -28.13 13.69 11.66
N SER A 519 -27.53 12.83 12.47
CA SER A 519 -26.79 13.23 13.68
C SER A 519 -25.77 12.18 14.08
N ARG A 520 -24.81 12.57 14.96
CA ARG A 520 -23.87 11.64 15.61
C ARG A 520 -24.60 10.48 16.31
N ALA A 521 -25.66 10.79 17.05
CA ALA A 521 -26.42 9.79 17.80
C ALA A 521 -27.08 8.77 16.87
N GLU A 522 -27.65 9.22 15.75
CA GLU A 522 -28.25 8.34 14.75
C GLU A 522 -27.18 7.49 14.05
N LEU A 523 -26.06 8.09 13.63
CA LEU A 523 -24.94 7.37 13.03
C LEU A 523 -24.44 6.26 13.96
N THR A 524 -24.16 6.62 15.22
CA THR A 524 -23.69 5.68 16.25
C THR A 524 -24.71 4.56 16.51
N GLY A 525 -25.99 4.90 16.60
CA GLY A 525 -27.05 3.93 16.81
C GLY A 525 -27.20 2.95 15.63
N ARG A 526 -27.13 3.44 14.39
CA ARG A 526 -27.19 2.60 13.19
C ARG A 526 -25.95 1.74 13.03
N TYR A 527 -24.75 2.26 13.32
CA TYR A 527 -23.50 1.50 13.35
C TYR A 527 -23.61 0.33 14.35
N ARG A 528 -23.99 0.62 15.61
CA ARG A 528 -24.15 -0.41 16.63
C ARG A 528 -25.17 -1.48 16.22
N LYS A 529 -26.30 -1.07 15.69
CA LYS A 529 -27.35 -1.99 15.22
C LYS A 529 -26.84 -2.91 14.12
N LEU A 530 -26.16 -2.37 13.11
CA LEU A 530 -25.57 -3.15 12.02
C LEU A 530 -24.58 -4.19 12.58
N GLN A 531 -23.68 -3.76 13.43
CA GLN A 531 -22.64 -4.63 13.96
C GLN A 531 -23.20 -5.73 14.88
N LEU A 532 -24.06 -5.37 15.85
CA LEU A 532 -24.49 -6.31 16.87
C LEU A 532 -25.67 -7.18 16.45
N GLU A 533 -26.60 -6.66 15.62
CA GLU A 533 -27.79 -7.40 15.21
C GLU A 533 -27.62 -8.14 13.88
N THR A 534 -26.74 -7.65 12.98
CA THR A 534 -26.57 -8.24 11.65
C THR A 534 -25.25 -8.98 11.50
N VAL A 535 -24.13 -8.37 11.89
CA VAL A 535 -22.78 -8.92 11.65
C VAL A 535 -22.37 -9.92 12.72
N LEU A 536 -22.50 -9.58 13.99
CA LEU A 536 -22.07 -10.43 15.12
C LEU A 536 -22.65 -11.87 15.05
N PRO A 537 -23.94 -12.10 14.71
CA PRO A 537 -24.45 -13.46 14.57
C PRO A 537 -23.77 -14.30 13.49
N GLN A 538 -23.15 -13.66 12.48
CA GLN A 538 -22.48 -14.35 11.37
C GLN A 538 -21.13 -14.95 11.78
N LEU A 539 -20.54 -14.55 12.90
CA LEU A 539 -19.32 -15.17 13.44
C LEU A 539 -19.52 -16.68 13.67
N ARG A 540 -20.72 -17.09 14.11
CA ARG A 540 -21.11 -18.51 14.23
C ARG A 540 -21.27 -19.21 12.88
N ASN A 541 -21.52 -18.45 11.82
CA ASN A 541 -21.69 -18.92 10.46
C ASN A 541 -20.37 -18.88 9.64
N GLY A 542 -19.21 -18.80 10.32
CA GLY A 542 -17.90 -18.87 9.68
C GLY A 542 -17.26 -17.53 9.34
N LEU A 543 -17.94 -16.40 9.57
CA LEU A 543 -17.35 -15.08 9.36
C LEU A 543 -16.08 -14.93 10.21
N SER A 544 -14.97 -14.53 9.58
CA SER A 544 -13.65 -14.41 10.23
C SER A 544 -12.91 -13.13 9.86
N ALA A 545 -13.41 -12.36 8.88
CA ALA A 545 -12.89 -11.04 8.55
C ALA A 545 -14.02 -10.07 8.23
N LEU A 546 -13.87 -8.83 8.70
CA LEU A 546 -14.84 -7.74 8.61
C LEU A 546 -14.11 -6.49 8.12
N VAL A 547 -14.59 -5.85 7.03
CA VAL A 547 -14.05 -4.58 6.54
C VAL A 547 -15.18 -3.58 6.37
N TYR A 548 -15.33 -2.69 7.35
CA TYR A 548 -16.37 -1.65 7.31
C TYR A 548 -15.93 -0.50 6.38
N THR A 549 -16.82 -0.01 5.56
CA THR A 549 -16.62 1.12 4.65
C THR A 549 -17.00 2.42 5.35
N GLN A 550 -16.07 3.34 5.73
CA GLN A 550 -14.65 3.30 5.49
C GLN A 550 -13.88 4.08 6.57
N VAL A 551 -12.54 4.21 6.46
CA VAL A 551 -11.71 4.98 7.41
C VAL A 551 -12.19 6.42 7.49
N SER A 552 -12.13 7.17 6.41
CA SER A 552 -12.46 8.59 6.38
C SER A 552 -13.41 8.94 5.26
N ASP A 553 -14.07 10.07 5.39
CA ASP A 553 -14.70 10.73 4.26
C ASP A 553 -13.66 11.02 3.16
N VAL A 554 -14.08 10.95 1.90
CA VAL A 554 -13.29 11.32 0.73
C VAL A 554 -14.20 12.03 -0.26
N GLU A 555 -14.01 13.33 -0.48
CA GLU A 555 -14.79 14.15 -1.42
C GLU A 555 -16.32 14.05 -1.17
N ASP A 556 -17.07 13.50 -2.12
CA ASP A 556 -18.52 13.29 -2.01
C ASP A 556 -18.89 12.09 -1.12
N GLU A 557 -17.96 11.16 -0.91
CA GLU A 557 -18.18 9.94 -0.16
C GLU A 557 -18.01 10.19 1.34
N VAL A 558 -19.12 10.56 2.00
CA VAL A 558 -19.13 10.99 3.41
C VAL A 558 -19.62 9.90 4.35
N ASN A 559 -19.10 8.68 4.16
CA ASN A 559 -19.42 7.47 4.93
C ASN A 559 -18.25 6.97 5.81
N GLY A 560 -17.18 7.76 5.92
CA GLY A 560 -16.04 7.47 6.79
C GLY A 560 -16.39 7.50 8.27
N LEU A 561 -15.59 6.80 9.08
CA LEU A 561 -15.60 6.95 10.54
C LEU A 561 -14.93 8.26 10.97
N PHE A 562 -13.95 8.73 10.18
CA PHE A 562 -13.34 10.04 10.36
C PHE A 562 -13.91 11.05 9.38
N THR A 563 -13.88 12.33 9.76
CA THR A 563 -14.01 13.43 8.79
C THR A 563 -12.84 13.42 7.80
N TYR A 564 -13.01 14.04 6.61
CA TYR A 564 -11.96 14.04 5.57
C TYR A 564 -10.64 14.64 6.08
N ASP A 565 -10.71 15.67 6.91
CA ASP A 565 -9.57 16.35 7.55
C ASP A 565 -8.99 15.60 8.78
N ARG A 566 -9.51 14.43 9.14
CA ARG A 566 -9.13 13.61 10.32
C ARG A 566 -9.25 14.32 11.67
N GLN A 567 -9.92 15.47 11.73
CA GLN A 567 -10.05 16.21 12.98
C GLN A 567 -11.07 15.61 13.95
N ALA A 568 -11.97 14.75 13.46
CA ALA A 568 -12.99 14.14 14.29
C ALA A 568 -13.30 12.70 13.89
N VAL A 569 -13.54 11.86 14.90
CA VAL A 569 -14.24 10.58 14.75
C VAL A 569 -15.73 10.86 14.75
N LYS A 570 -16.44 10.48 13.69
CA LYS A 570 -17.84 10.87 13.46
C LYS A 570 -18.83 10.16 14.39
N PRO A 571 -18.81 8.82 14.53
CA PRO A 571 -19.60 8.15 15.58
C PRO A 571 -18.99 8.41 16.96
N ASP A 572 -19.67 7.98 18.02
CA ASP A 572 -19.11 7.98 19.37
C ASP A 572 -17.96 6.95 19.47
N PRO A 573 -16.70 7.39 19.73
CA PRO A 573 -15.55 6.49 19.79
C PRO A 573 -15.68 5.38 20.83
N ALA A 574 -16.24 5.68 22.02
CA ALA A 574 -16.45 4.69 23.07
C ALA A 574 -17.45 3.61 22.65
N ALA A 575 -18.49 4.00 21.90
CA ALA A 575 -19.45 3.06 21.36
C ALA A 575 -18.86 2.19 20.25
N VAL A 576 -18.00 2.73 19.40
CA VAL A 576 -17.27 1.96 18.36
C VAL A 576 -16.38 0.92 19.04
N ARG A 577 -15.58 1.33 20.02
CA ARG A 577 -14.69 0.44 20.76
C ARG A 577 -15.46 -0.68 21.46
N ALA A 578 -16.53 -0.35 22.17
CA ALA A 578 -17.37 -1.35 22.87
C ALA A 578 -17.99 -2.38 21.90
N VAL A 579 -18.32 -1.96 20.67
CA VAL A 579 -18.80 -2.86 19.60
C VAL A 579 -17.69 -3.80 19.16
N ASN A 580 -16.49 -3.31 18.93
CA ASN A 580 -15.35 -4.13 18.48
C ASN A 580 -14.94 -5.14 19.57
N GLU A 581 -14.93 -4.73 20.83
CA GLU A 581 -14.73 -5.63 21.97
C GLU A 581 -15.81 -6.72 22.07
N ALA A 582 -17.07 -6.39 21.76
CA ALA A 582 -18.16 -7.36 21.74
C ALA A 582 -18.04 -8.37 20.59
N LEU A 583 -17.58 -7.94 19.42
CA LEU A 583 -17.30 -8.83 18.28
C LEU A 583 -16.17 -9.80 18.60
N GLU A 584 -15.08 -9.33 19.18
CA GLU A 584 -13.96 -10.17 19.60
C GLU A 584 -14.39 -11.19 20.68
N ALA A 585 -15.10 -10.73 21.71
CA ALA A 585 -15.61 -11.61 22.77
C ALA A 585 -16.56 -12.70 22.25
N GLU A 586 -17.43 -12.38 21.28
CA GLU A 586 -18.30 -13.40 20.65
C GLU A 586 -17.48 -14.37 19.78
N PHE A 587 -16.47 -13.89 19.04
CA PHE A 587 -15.58 -14.75 18.26
C PHE A 587 -14.85 -15.75 19.15
N GLU A 588 -14.23 -15.29 20.24
CA GLU A 588 -13.62 -16.13 21.26
C GLU A 588 -14.57 -17.19 21.84
N LYS A 589 -15.83 -16.77 22.11
CA LYS A 589 -16.86 -17.68 22.60
C LYS A 589 -17.23 -18.73 21.58
N VAL A 590 -17.31 -18.36 20.29
CA VAL A 590 -17.56 -19.30 19.19
C VAL A 590 -16.46 -20.35 19.10
N LEU A 591 -15.20 -19.95 19.24
CA LEU A 591 -14.06 -20.87 19.26
C LEU A 591 -14.07 -21.82 20.46
N LYS A 592 -14.44 -21.33 21.66
CA LYS A 592 -14.52 -22.14 22.88
C LYS A 592 -15.73 -23.12 22.93
N GLN A 593 -16.79 -22.84 22.18
CA GLN A 593 -17.96 -23.70 22.02
C GLN A 593 -17.84 -24.71 20.86
N ALA A 594 -16.71 -24.64 20.17
CA ALA A 594 -16.35 -25.49 19.02
C ALA A 594 -15.66 -26.83 19.46
#